data_7381633073e276b53316f53857ce7d96
#
_entry.id   7381633073e276b53316f53857ce7d96
#
_cell.length_a   1.000
_cell.length_b   1.000
_cell.length_c   1.000
_cell.angle_alpha   90.00
_cell.angle_beta   90.00
_cell.angle_gamma   90.00
#
_symmetry.space_group_name_H-M   'P 1'
#
loop_
_entity.id
_entity.type
_entity.pdbx_description
1 polymer ?
#
loop_
_entity_poly.entity_id
_entity_poly.type
_entity_poly.pdbx_seq_one_letter_code
_entity_poly.pdbx_strand_id
1 'polypeptide(L)'
;LIESVEAALRGGAVMVQYREKSAPLTERLAQARNLQSVCRNAGVPLLINDDPELAKRVGAAGTHLGQTDGSLAAARRLLGEQAIIGVTCHADLALAQAGLEEGADYLAFGRFFTSSTKPGAPAASQEVLTEAKRFRRPLAAIGGVTTENGEPLIRAGADMLAVVGGLFGGSPIDIEQRARAFERLFANHHSLFHFQDNRSPD
;
A
#
# COMPACT_ATOMS: atom_id res chain seq x y z
N LEU A 1 10.69 0.42 -15.48
CA LEU A 1 10.00 -0.18 -14.34
C LEU A 1 10.99 -0.52 -13.21
N ILE A 2 12.00 -1.36 -13.46
CA ILE A 2 12.93 -1.82 -12.42
C ILE A 2 13.70 -0.66 -11.78
N GLU A 3 14.38 0.17 -12.56
CA GLU A 3 15.13 1.32 -12.06
C GLU A 3 14.27 2.28 -11.23
N SER A 4 13.00 2.46 -11.62
CA SER A 4 12.07 3.31 -10.88
C SER A 4 11.72 2.72 -9.52
N VAL A 5 11.53 1.39 -9.44
CA VAL A 5 11.24 0.71 -8.17
C VAL A 5 12.48 0.70 -7.27
N GLU A 6 13.66 0.42 -7.82
CA GLU A 6 14.92 0.52 -7.06
C GLU A 6 15.14 1.92 -6.48
N ALA A 7 14.83 2.97 -7.24
CA ALA A 7 14.91 4.35 -6.75
C ALA A 7 13.91 4.60 -5.61
N ALA A 8 12.67 4.12 -5.74
CA ALA A 8 11.67 4.23 -4.67
C ALA A 8 12.12 3.49 -3.39
N LEU A 9 12.71 2.30 -3.54
CA LEU A 9 13.25 1.51 -2.42
C LEU A 9 14.42 2.22 -1.73
N ARG A 10 15.36 2.79 -2.48
CA ARG A 10 16.44 3.61 -1.90
C ARG A 10 15.93 4.85 -1.19
N GLY A 11 14.78 5.36 -1.61
CA GLY A 11 14.10 6.50 -0.99
C GLY A 11 13.22 6.14 0.22
N GLY A 12 13.19 4.87 0.66
CA GLY A 12 12.47 4.46 1.87
C GLY A 12 11.09 3.84 1.62
N ALA A 13 10.75 3.43 0.39
CA ALA A 13 9.53 2.67 0.17
C ALA A 13 9.59 1.31 0.90
N VAL A 14 8.58 1.02 1.71
CA VAL A 14 8.53 -0.15 2.62
C VAL A 14 7.71 -1.31 2.09
N MET A 15 7.01 -1.13 0.99
CA MET A 15 6.20 -2.14 0.32
C MET A 15 6.05 -1.79 -1.15
N VAL A 16 6.08 -2.77 -2.02
CA VAL A 16 5.83 -2.60 -3.46
C VAL A 16 4.58 -3.39 -3.84
N GLN A 17 3.67 -2.76 -4.60
CA GLN A 17 2.52 -3.44 -5.19
C GLN A 17 2.63 -3.41 -6.71
N TYR A 18 2.70 -4.59 -7.33
CA TYR A 18 2.69 -4.73 -8.79
C TYR A 18 1.25 -4.85 -9.29
N ARG A 19 0.88 -3.93 -10.19
CA ARG A 19 -0.45 -3.89 -10.80
C ARG A 19 -0.33 -3.68 -12.31
N GLU A 20 -0.61 -4.73 -13.08
CA GLU A 20 -0.72 -4.72 -14.54
C GLU A 20 -1.95 -5.54 -14.95
N LYS A 21 -2.89 -4.89 -15.65
CA LYS A 21 -4.19 -5.51 -16.02
C LYS A 21 -4.30 -5.88 -17.49
N SER A 22 -3.45 -5.34 -18.35
CA SER A 22 -3.57 -5.43 -19.80
C SER A 22 -2.56 -6.34 -20.47
N ALA A 23 -1.38 -6.51 -19.87
CA ALA A 23 -0.30 -7.29 -20.45
C ALA A 23 -0.60 -8.81 -20.39
N PRO A 24 -0.12 -9.59 -21.39
CA PRO A 24 -0.20 -11.05 -21.38
C PRO A 24 0.43 -11.65 -20.11
N LEU A 25 -0.05 -12.84 -19.71
CA LEU A 25 0.45 -13.52 -18.51
C LEU A 25 1.98 -13.76 -18.54
N THR A 26 2.53 -14.07 -19.71
CA THR A 26 3.99 -14.27 -19.87
C THR A 26 4.79 -13.02 -19.52
N GLU A 27 4.31 -11.86 -19.94
CA GLU A 27 4.93 -10.57 -19.62
C GLU A 27 4.74 -10.20 -18.14
N ARG A 28 3.53 -10.37 -17.60
CA ARG A 28 3.25 -10.15 -16.17
C ARG A 28 4.13 -11.04 -15.29
N LEU A 29 4.33 -12.31 -15.66
CA LEU A 29 5.24 -13.23 -14.96
C LEU A 29 6.69 -12.75 -14.99
N ALA A 30 7.18 -12.30 -16.14
CA ALA A 30 8.54 -11.80 -16.27
C ALA A 30 8.76 -10.54 -15.44
N GLN A 31 7.86 -9.57 -15.54
CA GLN A 31 7.92 -8.32 -14.77
C GLN A 31 7.84 -8.59 -13.26
N ALA A 32 6.90 -9.42 -12.81
CA ALA A 32 6.72 -9.73 -11.40
C ALA A 32 7.92 -10.49 -10.81
N ARG A 33 8.56 -11.40 -11.56
CA ARG A 33 9.80 -12.09 -11.14
C ARG A 33 10.96 -11.13 -10.97
N ASN A 34 11.14 -10.19 -11.90
CA ASN A 34 12.18 -9.18 -11.82
C ASN A 34 11.96 -8.28 -10.59
N LEU A 35 10.73 -7.82 -10.38
CA LEU A 35 10.36 -7.04 -9.19
C LEU A 35 10.56 -7.82 -7.89
N GLN A 36 10.20 -9.11 -7.87
CA GLN A 36 10.41 -9.96 -6.69
C GLN A 36 11.89 -10.07 -6.34
N SER A 37 12.77 -10.18 -7.35
CA SER A 37 14.22 -10.20 -7.12
C SER A 37 14.71 -8.89 -6.51
N VAL A 38 14.29 -7.76 -7.05
CA VAL A 38 14.65 -6.42 -6.54
C VAL A 38 14.14 -6.21 -5.11
N CYS A 39 12.87 -6.51 -4.88
CA CYS A 39 12.26 -6.35 -3.55
C CYS A 39 12.91 -7.24 -2.51
N ARG A 40 13.19 -8.51 -2.85
CA ARG A 40 13.91 -9.44 -1.97
C ARG A 40 15.30 -8.95 -1.61
N ASN A 41 16.06 -8.43 -2.57
CA ASN A 41 17.40 -7.88 -2.33
C ASN A 41 17.36 -6.64 -1.40
N ALA A 42 16.27 -5.87 -1.44
CA ALA A 42 16.06 -4.73 -0.58
C ALA A 42 15.41 -5.09 0.79
N GLY A 43 15.02 -6.35 0.99
CA GLY A 43 14.29 -6.76 2.20
C GLY A 43 12.86 -6.20 2.30
N VAL A 44 12.25 -5.82 1.17
CA VAL A 44 10.93 -5.19 1.10
C VAL A 44 9.91 -6.15 0.47
N PRO A 45 8.69 -6.32 1.04
CA PRO A 45 7.69 -7.22 0.49
C PRO A 45 7.15 -6.72 -0.86
N LEU A 46 7.02 -7.64 -1.83
CA LEU A 46 6.26 -7.46 -3.05
C LEU A 46 4.85 -8.04 -2.86
N LEU A 47 3.83 -7.26 -3.19
CA LEU A 47 2.45 -7.73 -3.31
C LEU A 47 2.01 -7.71 -4.77
N ILE A 48 1.18 -8.70 -5.15
CA ILE A 48 0.55 -8.74 -6.47
C ILE A 48 -0.91 -8.28 -6.33
N ASN A 49 -1.30 -7.31 -7.16
CA ASN A 49 -2.67 -6.81 -7.17
C ASN A 49 -3.60 -7.78 -7.91
N ASP A 50 -4.75 -8.13 -7.30
CA ASP A 50 -5.87 -8.90 -7.84
C ASP A 50 -5.56 -10.37 -8.26
N ASP A 51 -4.30 -10.84 -8.20
CA ASP A 51 -3.89 -12.14 -8.76
C ASP A 51 -3.06 -12.96 -7.75
N PRO A 52 -3.72 -13.69 -6.82
CA PRO A 52 -3.03 -14.56 -5.86
C PRO A 52 -2.25 -15.70 -6.52
N GLU A 53 -2.70 -16.19 -7.68
CA GLU A 53 -1.99 -17.25 -8.43
C GLU A 53 -0.65 -16.74 -8.97
N LEU A 54 -0.62 -15.52 -9.50
CA LEU A 54 0.62 -14.88 -9.93
C LEU A 54 1.54 -14.66 -8.71
N ALA A 55 0.97 -14.21 -7.58
CA ALA A 55 1.74 -14.03 -6.34
C ALA A 55 2.44 -15.34 -5.92
N LYS A 56 1.71 -16.45 -5.91
CA LYS A 56 2.27 -17.79 -5.63
C LYS A 56 3.37 -18.19 -6.61
N ARG A 57 3.14 -18.01 -7.92
CA ARG A 57 4.08 -18.39 -8.98
C ARG A 57 5.42 -17.64 -8.93
N VAL A 58 5.42 -16.41 -8.43
CA VAL A 58 6.65 -15.59 -8.33
C VAL A 58 7.23 -15.58 -6.92
N GLY A 59 6.56 -16.19 -5.95
CA GLY A 59 6.98 -16.18 -4.55
C GLY A 59 6.90 -14.79 -3.92
N ALA A 60 5.89 -14.00 -4.31
CA ALA A 60 5.62 -12.70 -3.71
C ALA A 60 5.21 -12.85 -2.25
N ALA A 61 5.38 -11.79 -1.46
CA ALA A 61 5.03 -11.78 -0.04
C ALA A 61 3.50 -11.85 0.20
N GLY A 62 2.70 -11.55 -0.82
CA GLY A 62 1.25 -11.62 -0.70
C GLY A 62 0.52 -10.97 -1.87
N THR A 63 -0.71 -10.56 -1.59
CA THR A 63 -1.61 -9.99 -2.60
C THR A 63 -2.45 -8.85 -2.01
N HIS A 64 -2.95 -7.97 -2.88
CA HIS A 64 -3.97 -6.98 -2.55
C HIS A 64 -5.20 -7.23 -3.41
N LEU A 65 -6.37 -7.34 -2.79
CA LEU A 65 -7.63 -7.67 -3.46
C LEU A 65 -8.63 -6.50 -3.38
N GLY A 66 -9.31 -6.24 -4.49
CA GLY A 66 -10.52 -5.44 -4.53
C GLY A 66 -11.76 -6.28 -4.20
N GLN A 67 -12.93 -5.64 -4.15
CA GLN A 67 -14.19 -6.26 -3.77
C GLN A 67 -14.69 -7.34 -4.75
N THR A 68 -14.18 -7.35 -5.98
CA THR A 68 -14.59 -8.29 -7.05
C THR A 68 -13.50 -9.26 -7.46
N ASP A 69 -12.33 -9.25 -6.80
CA ASP A 69 -11.14 -9.96 -7.24
C ASP A 69 -10.93 -11.32 -6.54
N GLY A 70 -11.99 -11.82 -5.90
CA GLY A 70 -11.99 -13.13 -5.25
C GLY A 70 -12.02 -13.06 -3.72
N SER A 71 -12.05 -14.23 -3.08
CA SER A 71 -12.15 -14.34 -1.62
C SER A 71 -10.77 -14.25 -0.96
N LEU A 72 -10.67 -13.44 0.11
CA LEU A 72 -9.47 -13.36 0.93
C LEU A 72 -9.12 -14.72 1.56
N ALA A 73 -10.14 -15.47 1.99
CA ALA A 73 -9.93 -16.80 2.54
C ALA A 73 -9.36 -17.79 1.51
N ALA A 74 -9.73 -17.67 0.24
CA ALA A 74 -9.11 -18.47 -0.84
C ALA A 74 -7.66 -18.07 -1.08
N ALA A 75 -7.37 -16.76 -1.10
CA ALA A 75 -6.01 -16.24 -1.23
C ALA A 75 -5.13 -16.71 -0.04
N ARG A 76 -5.66 -16.68 1.18
CA ARG A 76 -4.96 -17.17 2.38
C ARG A 76 -4.62 -18.67 2.27
N ARG A 77 -5.59 -19.49 1.88
CA ARG A 77 -5.33 -20.95 1.68
C ARG A 77 -4.27 -21.20 0.59
N LEU A 78 -4.26 -20.39 -0.45
CA LEU A 78 -3.32 -20.52 -1.58
C LEU A 78 -1.90 -20.10 -1.22
N LEU A 79 -1.76 -18.96 -0.51
CA LEU A 79 -0.48 -18.31 -0.24
C LEU A 79 0.10 -18.71 1.13
N GLY A 80 -0.71 -19.24 2.04
CA GLY A 80 -0.29 -19.63 3.38
C GLY A 80 -0.50 -18.54 4.45
N GLU A 81 -0.34 -18.95 5.71
CA GLU A 81 -0.64 -18.11 6.88
C GLU A 81 0.26 -16.88 7.01
N GLN A 82 1.47 -16.92 6.45
CA GLN A 82 2.44 -15.82 6.53
C GLN A 82 2.30 -14.80 5.41
N ALA A 83 1.40 -15.03 4.45
CA ALA A 83 1.20 -14.10 3.34
C ALA A 83 0.55 -12.79 3.82
N ILE A 84 0.96 -11.68 3.23
CA ILE A 84 0.34 -10.37 3.48
C ILE A 84 -0.84 -10.21 2.53
N ILE A 85 -2.06 -10.14 3.06
CA ILE A 85 -3.28 -9.95 2.28
C ILE A 85 -3.93 -8.63 2.64
N GLY A 86 -3.97 -7.70 1.69
CA GLY A 86 -4.68 -6.45 1.84
C GLY A 86 -6.02 -6.44 1.11
N VAL A 87 -6.94 -5.60 1.56
CA VAL A 87 -8.24 -5.43 0.93
C VAL A 87 -8.60 -3.97 0.72
N THR A 88 -9.20 -3.67 -0.44
CA THR A 88 -9.77 -2.35 -0.73
C THR A 88 -11.11 -2.19 -0.02
N CYS A 89 -11.25 -1.17 0.82
CA CYS A 89 -12.48 -0.87 1.56
C CYS A 89 -13.21 0.38 1.03
N HIS A 90 -12.70 1.05 -0.01
CA HIS A 90 -13.22 2.34 -0.48
C HIS A 90 -13.32 3.35 0.68
N ALA A 91 -14.52 3.84 1.00
CA ALA A 91 -14.80 4.69 2.16
C ALA A 91 -15.82 4.01 3.10
N ASP A 92 -15.88 2.68 3.10
CA ASP A 92 -16.90 1.90 3.76
C ASP A 92 -16.30 1.02 4.88
N LEU A 93 -16.70 1.31 6.12
CA LEU A 93 -16.25 0.58 7.30
C LEU A 93 -16.89 -0.82 7.41
N ALA A 94 -18.03 -1.06 6.75
CA ALA A 94 -18.62 -2.39 6.72
C ALA A 94 -17.78 -3.32 5.83
N LEU A 95 -17.26 -2.82 4.70
CA LEU A 95 -16.30 -3.56 3.87
C LEU A 95 -14.99 -3.85 4.63
N ALA A 96 -14.55 -2.92 5.45
CA ALA A 96 -13.37 -3.11 6.30
C ALA A 96 -13.62 -4.23 7.34
N GLN A 97 -14.77 -4.21 8.01
CA GLN A 97 -15.16 -5.24 8.97
C GLN A 97 -15.23 -6.63 8.30
N ALA A 98 -15.91 -6.75 7.16
CA ALA A 98 -16.00 -7.98 6.40
C ALA A 98 -14.61 -8.50 5.97
N GLY A 99 -13.74 -7.59 5.48
CA GLY A 99 -12.37 -7.96 5.11
C GLY A 99 -11.57 -8.52 6.28
N LEU A 100 -11.75 -7.98 7.48
CA LEU A 100 -11.10 -8.52 8.69
C LEU A 100 -11.61 -9.91 9.06
N GLU A 101 -12.92 -10.12 8.99
CA GLU A 101 -13.53 -11.44 9.26
C GLU A 101 -13.05 -12.49 8.25
N GLU A 102 -12.72 -12.09 7.03
CA GLU A 102 -12.11 -12.94 6.02
C GLU A 102 -10.57 -13.07 6.12
N GLY A 103 -9.93 -12.37 7.06
CA GLY A 103 -8.51 -12.52 7.36
C GLY A 103 -7.59 -11.53 6.65
N ALA A 104 -8.04 -10.31 6.36
CA ALA A 104 -7.17 -9.24 5.86
C ALA A 104 -6.13 -8.81 6.91
N ASP A 105 -4.90 -8.60 6.47
CA ASP A 105 -3.80 -8.11 7.30
C ASP A 105 -3.75 -6.59 7.35
N TYR A 106 -4.18 -5.90 6.28
CA TYR A 106 -4.32 -4.45 6.25
C TYR A 106 -5.52 -4.01 5.41
N LEU A 107 -6.00 -2.80 5.68
CA LEU A 107 -7.19 -2.22 5.08
C LEU A 107 -6.82 -0.98 4.26
N ALA A 108 -7.24 -0.92 2.98
CA ALA A 108 -6.96 0.22 2.12
C ALA A 108 -8.22 1.05 1.89
N PHE A 109 -8.14 2.33 2.27
CA PHE A 109 -9.21 3.32 2.11
C PHE A 109 -8.87 4.35 1.03
N GLY A 110 -9.86 4.82 0.33
CA GLY A 110 -9.75 5.82 -0.72
C GLY A 110 -10.79 5.62 -1.83
N ARG A 111 -10.76 6.49 -2.84
CA ARG A 111 -9.69 7.50 -3.06
C ARG A 111 -9.90 8.76 -2.21
N PHE A 112 -8.83 9.36 -1.75
CA PHE A 112 -8.93 10.62 -0.99
C PHE A 112 -8.86 11.85 -1.88
N PHE A 113 -8.09 11.81 -2.95
CA PHE A 113 -7.92 12.93 -3.87
C PHE A 113 -8.21 12.52 -5.32
N THR A 114 -8.38 13.48 -6.19
CA THR A 114 -8.59 13.23 -7.62
C THR A 114 -7.38 12.48 -8.20
N SER A 115 -7.65 11.43 -8.95
CA SER A 115 -6.62 10.59 -9.55
C SER A 115 -6.95 10.32 -11.00
N SER A 116 -5.94 10.37 -11.87
CA SER A 116 -6.07 9.97 -13.27
C SER A 116 -6.38 8.48 -13.47
N THR A 117 -6.08 7.66 -12.46
CA THR A 117 -6.21 6.19 -12.53
C THR A 117 -7.66 5.70 -12.42
N LYS A 118 -8.54 6.43 -11.72
CA LYS A 118 -9.99 6.12 -11.56
C LYS A 118 -10.78 7.43 -11.43
N PRO A 119 -11.02 8.15 -12.51
CA PRO A 119 -11.89 9.34 -12.47
C PRO A 119 -13.33 8.91 -12.14
N GLY A 120 -14.03 9.65 -11.30
CA GLY A 120 -15.49 9.46 -11.05
C GLY A 120 -15.89 8.74 -9.76
N ALA A 121 -14.99 8.07 -9.01
CA ALA A 121 -15.35 7.57 -7.69
C ALA A 121 -15.48 8.75 -6.69
N PRO A 122 -16.44 8.76 -5.75
CA PRO A 122 -16.53 9.78 -4.71
C PRO A 122 -15.24 9.79 -3.87
N ALA A 123 -14.81 10.99 -3.44
CA ALA A 123 -13.68 11.12 -2.55
C ALA A 123 -14.05 10.60 -1.15
N ALA A 124 -13.16 9.85 -0.53
CA ALA A 124 -13.29 9.44 0.86
C ALA A 124 -12.99 10.65 1.77
N SER A 125 -13.70 10.77 2.87
CA SER A 125 -13.35 11.72 3.92
C SER A 125 -12.26 11.14 4.84
N GLN A 126 -11.43 12.00 5.43
CA GLN A 126 -10.36 11.59 6.34
C GLN A 126 -10.92 10.94 7.63
N GLU A 127 -12.13 11.26 8.01
CA GLU A 127 -12.82 10.69 9.17
C GLU A 127 -12.87 9.16 9.10
N VAL A 128 -12.96 8.57 7.89
CA VAL A 128 -12.97 7.11 7.75
C VAL A 128 -11.68 6.46 8.29
N LEU A 129 -10.52 7.11 8.17
CA LEU A 129 -9.27 6.61 8.74
C LEU A 129 -9.31 6.67 10.27
N THR A 130 -9.80 7.79 10.83
CA THR A 130 -9.94 7.96 12.28
C THR A 130 -10.86 6.91 12.88
N GLU A 131 -11.99 6.64 12.24
CA GLU A 131 -12.93 5.62 12.68
C GLU A 131 -12.39 4.20 12.49
N ALA A 132 -11.62 3.96 11.43
CA ALA A 132 -11.03 2.65 11.12
C ALA A 132 -9.92 2.22 12.11
N LYS A 133 -9.35 3.15 12.90
CA LYS A 133 -8.39 2.80 13.97
C LYS A 133 -8.94 1.76 14.97
N ARG A 134 -10.27 1.71 15.14
CA ARG A 134 -10.93 0.70 15.99
C ARG A 134 -10.64 -0.73 15.57
N PHE A 135 -10.33 -0.95 14.31
CA PHE A 135 -10.03 -2.28 13.77
C PHE A 135 -8.64 -2.81 14.16
N ARG A 136 -7.74 -1.96 14.65
CA ARG A 136 -6.40 -2.32 15.09
C ARG A 136 -5.62 -3.11 14.04
N ARG A 137 -5.74 -2.70 12.78
CA ARG A 137 -4.98 -3.20 11.63
C ARG A 137 -4.33 -2.02 10.93
N PRO A 138 -3.19 -2.24 10.26
CA PRO A 138 -2.59 -1.20 9.44
C PRO A 138 -3.57 -0.63 8.42
N LEU A 139 -3.61 0.69 8.29
CA LEU A 139 -4.48 1.42 7.39
C LEU A 139 -3.65 2.03 6.25
N ALA A 140 -4.00 1.70 5.01
CA ALA A 140 -3.41 2.29 3.83
C ALA A 140 -4.34 3.35 3.22
N ALA A 141 -3.85 4.56 3.02
CA ALA A 141 -4.56 5.59 2.30
C ALA A 141 -4.09 5.65 0.84
N ILE A 142 -5.04 5.66 -0.11
CA ILE A 142 -4.77 5.61 -1.55
C ILE A 142 -5.62 6.63 -2.32
N GLY A 143 -5.12 7.00 -3.50
CA GLY A 143 -5.82 7.81 -4.51
C GLY A 143 -5.43 9.26 -4.50
N GLY A 144 -4.62 9.66 -5.49
CA GLY A 144 -4.15 11.02 -5.71
C GLY A 144 -3.23 11.57 -4.63
N VAL A 145 -2.61 10.70 -3.83
CA VAL A 145 -1.71 11.10 -2.75
C VAL A 145 -0.40 11.64 -3.31
N THR A 146 0.04 12.76 -2.76
CA THR A 146 1.32 13.43 -3.06
C THR A 146 2.01 13.86 -1.76
N THR A 147 3.22 14.36 -1.85
CA THR A 147 3.96 14.88 -0.70
C THR A 147 3.30 16.11 -0.06
N GLU A 148 2.52 16.87 -0.84
CA GLU A 148 1.85 18.10 -0.40
C GLU A 148 0.51 17.80 0.31
N ASN A 149 -0.10 16.63 0.07
CA ASN A 149 -1.43 16.30 0.61
C ASN A 149 -1.46 15.06 1.51
N GLY A 150 -0.33 14.37 1.71
CA GLY A 150 -0.26 13.13 2.49
C GLY A 150 -0.30 13.34 4.01
N GLU A 151 0.18 14.48 4.53
CA GLU A 151 0.23 14.75 5.97
C GLU A 151 -1.12 14.59 6.69
N PRO A 152 -2.23 15.19 6.22
CA PRO A 152 -3.53 15.04 6.88
C PRO A 152 -4.00 13.59 6.99
N LEU A 153 -3.66 12.74 6.01
CA LEU A 153 -4.01 11.31 6.02
C LEU A 153 -3.23 10.55 7.12
N ILE A 154 -1.94 10.85 7.26
CA ILE A 154 -1.11 10.28 8.33
C ILE A 154 -1.64 10.69 9.70
N ARG A 155 -1.95 11.97 9.90
CA ARG A 155 -2.53 12.49 11.15
C ARG A 155 -3.89 11.87 11.45
N ALA A 156 -4.70 11.58 10.42
CA ALA A 156 -5.99 10.91 10.57
C ALA A 156 -5.82 9.41 10.94
N GLY A 157 -4.63 8.83 10.75
CA GLY A 157 -4.32 7.47 11.16
C GLY A 157 -3.92 6.52 10.04
N ALA A 158 -3.54 7.02 8.87
CA ALA A 158 -2.93 6.17 7.86
C ALA A 158 -1.53 5.72 8.31
N ASP A 159 -1.32 4.41 8.35
CA ASP A 159 -0.03 3.79 8.61
C ASP A 159 0.79 3.64 7.33
N MET A 160 0.14 3.71 6.17
CA MET A 160 0.75 3.61 4.85
C MET A 160 0.08 4.59 3.88
N LEU A 161 0.88 5.15 2.97
CA LEU A 161 0.40 5.91 1.81
C LEU A 161 0.72 5.11 0.54
N ALA A 162 -0.31 4.68 -0.19
CA ALA A 162 -0.15 3.98 -1.47
C ALA A 162 -0.14 5.01 -2.60
N VAL A 163 1.00 5.13 -3.26
CA VAL A 163 1.28 6.23 -4.20
C VAL A 163 1.73 5.69 -5.55
N VAL A 164 1.14 6.22 -6.64
CA VAL A 164 1.58 5.95 -8.01
C VAL A 164 1.99 7.27 -8.68
N GLY A 165 1.03 8.09 -9.09
CA GLY A 165 1.30 9.33 -9.80
C GLY A 165 2.09 10.37 -9.00
N GLY A 166 1.94 10.41 -7.68
CA GLY A 166 2.71 11.29 -6.80
C GLY A 166 4.15 10.84 -6.53
N LEU A 167 4.49 9.60 -6.90
CA LEU A 167 5.84 9.05 -6.71
C LEU A 167 6.56 8.83 -8.05
N PHE A 168 5.94 8.07 -8.94
CA PHE A 168 6.53 7.68 -10.22
C PHE A 168 6.35 8.75 -11.30
N GLY A 169 7.42 9.02 -12.02
CA GLY A 169 7.51 10.03 -13.07
C GLY A 169 8.84 10.79 -12.97
N GLY A 170 9.38 11.25 -14.10
CA GLY A 170 10.71 11.84 -14.16
C GLY A 170 11.84 10.81 -14.07
N SER A 171 13.00 11.25 -13.63
CA SER A 171 14.19 10.40 -13.49
C SER A 171 14.16 9.53 -12.22
N PRO A 172 15.00 8.48 -12.15
CA PRO A 172 15.17 7.71 -10.90
C PRO A 172 15.58 8.58 -9.70
N ILE A 173 16.34 9.64 -9.92
CA ILE A 173 16.72 10.58 -8.86
C ILE A 173 15.49 11.31 -8.31
N ASP A 174 14.59 11.77 -9.19
CA ASP A 174 13.35 12.45 -8.78
C ASP A 174 12.45 11.52 -7.97
N ILE A 175 12.39 10.23 -8.37
CA ILE A 175 11.61 9.21 -7.66
C ILE A 175 12.19 8.97 -6.26
N GLU A 176 13.50 8.81 -6.14
CA GLU A 176 14.17 8.63 -4.85
C GLU A 176 13.95 9.82 -3.93
N GLN A 177 14.07 11.04 -4.45
CA GLN A 177 13.84 12.27 -3.66
C GLN A 177 12.40 12.37 -3.15
N ARG A 178 11.40 12.03 -3.98
CA ARG A 178 9.99 11.99 -3.58
C ARG A 178 9.71 10.91 -2.54
N ALA A 179 10.28 9.72 -2.71
CA ALA A 179 10.16 8.66 -1.72
C ALA A 179 10.72 9.09 -0.36
N ARG A 180 11.91 9.72 -0.32
CA ARG A 180 12.48 10.34 0.90
C ARG A 180 11.60 11.43 1.49
N ALA A 181 10.88 12.19 0.64
CA ALA A 181 9.94 13.19 1.13
C ALA A 181 8.74 12.54 1.82
N PHE A 182 8.20 11.44 1.29
CA PHE A 182 7.17 10.64 1.96
C PHE A 182 7.67 10.02 3.29
N GLU A 183 8.88 9.47 3.32
CA GLU A 183 9.48 8.96 4.56
C GLU A 183 9.52 10.05 5.64
N ARG A 184 9.97 11.27 5.29
CA ARG A 184 9.99 12.41 6.23
C ARG A 184 8.59 12.81 6.71
N LEU A 185 7.54 12.70 5.89
CA LEU A 185 6.17 12.94 6.34
C LEU A 185 5.78 11.99 7.46
N PHE A 186 6.07 10.70 7.33
CA PHE A 186 5.83 9.73 8.39
C PHE A 186 6.66 10.03 9.64
N ALA A 187 7.96 10.26 9.49
CA ALA A 187 8.83 10.59 10.62
C ALA A 187 8.33 11.82 11.40
N ASN A 188 7.74 12.80 10.72
CA ASN A 188 7.29 14.04 11.34
C ASN A 188 5.85 13.98 11.89
N HIS A 189 5.00 13.06 11.41
CA HIS A 189 3.57 13.17 11.67
C HIS A 189 2.90 11.87 12.15
N HIS A 190 3.56 10.72 12.01
CA HIS A 190 2.98 9.45 12.47
C HIS A 190 3.25 9.22 13.96
N SER A 191 2.22 8.83 14.70
CA SER A 191 2.27 8.69 16.16
C SER A 191 3.33 7.72 16.68
N LEU A 192 3.70 6.70 15.90
CA LEU A 192 4.78 5.76 16.28
C LEU A 192 6.16 6.40 16.38
N PHE A 193 6.39 7.54 15.70
CA PHE A 193 7.66 8.27 15.76
C PHE A 193 7.68 9.41 16.79
N HIS A 194 6.53 9.64 17.45
CA HIS A 194 6.36 10.69 18.47
C HIS A 194 6.07 10.09 19.85
N PHE A 195 6.80 9.07 20.26
CA PHE A 195 6.88 8.72 21.67
C PHE A 195 7.64 9.85 22.38
N GLN A 196 6.89 10.84 22.86
CA GLN A 196 7.43 11.77 23.84
C GLN A 196 7.87 10.96 25.05
N ASP A 197 9.12 11.12 25.37
CA ASP A 197 9.72 10.63 26.61
C ASP A 197 8.99 11.37 27.77
N ASN A 198 7.86 10.82 28.21
CA ASN A 198 7.14 11.28 29.41
C ASN A 198 7.93 10.83 30.65
N ARG A 199 9.22 11.08 30.70
CA ARG A 199 9.98 11.13 31.93
C ARG A 199 9.83 12.54 32.45
N SER A 200 8.88 12.73 33.36
CA SER A 200 8.85 13.89 34.23
C SER A 200 10.22 13.98 34.90
N PRO A 201 10.86 15.13 34.93
CA PRO A 201 11.99 15.34 35.85
C PRO A 201 11.42 15.38 37.26
N ASP A 202 11.79 14.40 38.08
CA ASP A 202 11.68 14.49 39.55
C ASP A 202 12.61 15.56 40.11
#